data_d03b47858d79a344b315d5b6a1a8da9e
#
_entry.id   d03b47858d79a344b315d5b6a1a8da9e
#
_cell.length_a   1.000
_cell.length_b   1.000
_cell.length_c   1.000
_cell.angle_alpha   90.00
_cell.angle_beta   90.00
_cell.angle_gamma   90.00
#
_symmetry.space_group_name_H-M   'P 1'
#
loop_
_entity.id
_entity.type
_entity.pdbx_description
1 polymer ?
#
loop_
_entity_poly.entity_id
_entity_poly.type
_entity_poly.pdbx_seq_one_letter_code
_entity_poly.pdbx_strand_id
1 'polypeptide(L)'
;MTTFKDRFLWGGAVAAHQLEGGKGISVADVMTAGRHGVAREITLGVLEGKYYPNHEAIDFYHRYKEDIALFAEMGFKCFRTSLAWTRIFPKGDELEPNEEGLQFYDNLFDECLKNGIEPVITLSHFEMPYHLVTEYGGWKNRKLIDFFARFAEVVFKRYKDKVKYWMTFNEINNQANYQEDFAPFTNSGIVYEEGDNREAIMYQAVHYELVASARAVKIGHEINPDFQIGCMIAMCPIYPATCNPKDILMAMKAMQKRYYFADVHVLGKYPEHIFKYWERKGISVDFTAQDKEDLLGGTVDYIGFSYYMSFAIDSHRENNPYFDYLETEDLVKNNYVKASEWEWQIDPEGLRYALNWFTDHYHLPLFIVENGFGAIDQVAADGMVHDDYRIEYLGAHIREMKKAVVEDGVDLMGYTPWGCIDLVSAGTGEMRKRYGFIYVDKDDNGKGSYNRSPKKSFGWYKEVISSNGESVE
;
A
#
# COMPACT_ATOMS: atom_id res chain seq x y z
N MET A 1 -28.00 13.22 -11.69
CA MET A 1 -26.64 13.13 -12.25
C MET A 1 -26.02 11.91 -11.61
N THR A 2 -25.52 10.95 -12.39
CA THR A 2 -24.84 9.75 -11.86
C THR A 2 -23.54 10.21 -11.20
N THR A 3 -23.34 9.83 -9.94
CA THR A 3 -22.22 10.30 -9.09
C THR A 3 -20.89 9.70 -9.55
N PHE A 4 -20.82 8.40 -9.68
CA PHE A 4 -19.64 7.68 -10.14
C PHE A 4 -19.89 7.09 -11.54
N LYS A 5 -18.81 6.81 -12.27
CA LYS A 5 -18.88 6.16 -13.59
C LYS A 5 -19.64 4.84 -13.51
N ASP A 6 -20.36 4.45 -14.56
CA ASP A 6 -21.11 3.17 -14.62
C ASP A 6 -20.21 1.93 -14.40
N ARG A 7 -18.90 2.06 -14.70
CA ARG A 7 -17.89 1.02 -14.51
C ARG A 7 -16.95 1.34 -13.37
N PHE A 8 -17.42 2.02 -12.33
CA PHE A 8 -16.62 2.33 -11.17
C PHE A 8 -16.18 1.04 -10.45
N LEU A 9 -14.90 0.94 -10.13
CA LEU A 9 -14.28 -0.25 -9.56
C LEU A 9 -14.48 -0.27 -8.03
N TRP A 10 -15.70 -0.59 -7.59
CA TRP A 10 -15.98 -0.88 -6.19
C TRP A 10 -15.41 -2.23 -5.80
N GLY A 11 -14.69 -2.32 -4.70
CA GLY A 11 -14.14 -3.60 -4.27
C GLY A 11 -13.55 -3.56 -2.88
N GLY A 12 -12.52 -4.37 -2.67
CA GLY A 12 -11.76 -4.41 -1.42
C GLY A 12 -10.30 -4.76 -1.69
N ALA A 13 -9.45 -4.45 -0.72
CA ALA A 13 -8.00 -4.59 -0.83
C ALA A 13 -7.41 -5.42 0.30
N VAL A 14 -6.38 -6.18 -0.03
CA VAL A 14 -5.55 -6.97 0.89
C VAL A 14 -4.11 -7.06 0.36
N ALA A 15 -3.20 -7.69 1.12
CA ALA A 15 -1.85 -8.02 0.67
C ALA A 15 -1.53 -9.51 0.94
N ALA A 16 -0.85 -10.15 0.01
CA ALA A 16 -0.57 -11.60 0.05
C ALA A 16 0.06 -12.04 1.36
N HIS A 17 1.07 -11.31 1.87
CA HIS A 17 1.77 -11.69 3.11
C HIS A 17 0.88 -11.61 4.37
N GLN A 18 -0.21 -10.84 4.32
CA GLN A 18 -1.10 -10.65 5.47
C GLN A 18 -2.26 -11.66 5.50
N LEU A 19 -2.51 -12.37 4.37
CA LEU A 19 -3.67 -13.27 4.30
C LEU A 19 -3.36 -14.67 3.77
N GLU A 20 -2.39 -14.88 2.88
CA GLU A 20 -2.22 -16.18 2.17
C GLU A 20 -1.74 -17.32 3.07
N GLY A 21 -0.58 -17.14 3.73
CA GLY A 21 0.14 -18.21 4.40
C GLY A 21 0.94 -19.12 3.44
N GLY A 22 1.93 -19.82 3.96
CA GLY A 22 2.67 -20.88 3.23
C GLY A 22 3.39 -20.44 1.94
N LYS A 23 3.90 -19.21 1.88
CA LYS A 23 4.42 -18.60 0.65
C LYS A 23 5.94 -18.53 0.50
N GLY A 24 6.70 -19.12 1.39
CA GLY A 24 8.15 -18.95 1.51
C GLY A 24 8.52 -17.79 2.43
N ILE A 25 9.82 -17.54 2.60
CA ILE A 25 10.33 -16.56 3.57
C ILE A 25 10.60 -15.21 2.90
N SER A 26 9.75 -14.25 3.15
CA SER A 26 9.91 -12.86 2.78
C SER A 26 10.35 -12.01 3.98
N VAL A 27 10.59 -10.71 3.78
CA VAL A 27 10.85 -9.77 4.87
C VAL A 27 9.73 -9.76 5.92
N ALA A 28 8.48 -9.99 5.52
CA ALA A 28 7.34 -10.09 6.45
C ALA A 28 7.41 -11.31 7.36
N ASP A 29 8.07 -12.39 6.92
CA ASP A 29 8.13 -13.68 7.60
C ASP A 29 9.25 -13.78 8.65
N VAL A 30 10.08 -12.75 8.76
CA VAL A 30 11.09 -12.61 9.81
C VAL A 30 10.74 -11.50 10.79
N MET A 31 9.47 -11.14 10.87
CA MET A 31 8.93 -10.18 11.84
C MET A 31 7.93 -10.88 12.76
N THR A 32 8.16 -10.79 14.06
CA THR A 32 7.28 -11.39 15.08
C THR A 32 5.93 -10.66 15.15
N ALA A 33 4.94 -11.26 15.83
CA ALA A 33 3.76 -10.53 16.25
C ALA A 33 4.15 -9.48 17.30
N GLY A 34 3.64 -8.27 17.14
CA GLY A 34 3.57 -7.30 18.23
C GLY A 34 2.55 -7.78 19.27
N ARG A 35 2.57 -7.14 20.43
CA ARG A 35 1.54 -7.30 21.46
C ARG A 35 1.14 -5.92 21.92
N HIS A 36 -0.03 -5.79 22.50
CA HIS A 36 -0.55 -4.51 22.99
C HIS A 36 0.54 -3.66 23.65
N GLY A 37 0.95 -2.57 23.01
CA GLY A 37 2.03 -1.70 23.45
C GLY A 37 3.47 -2.19 23.20
N VAL A 38 3.67 -3.32 22.53
CA VAL A 38 4.98 -3.83 22.13
C VAL A 38 5.04 -3.93 20.61
N ALA A 39 6.00 -3.25 19.99
CA ALA A 39 6.21 -3.28 18.54
C ALA A 39 6.64 -4.67 18.05
N ARG A 40 6.48 -4.91 16.75
CA ARG A 40 7.05 -6.09 16.06
C ARG A 40 8.58 -6.06 16.14
N GLU A 41 9.18 -7.23 16.29
CA GLU A 41 10.63 -7.41 16.25
C GLU A 41 11.06 -7.94 14.89
N ILE A 42 12.02 -7.29 14.25
CA ILE A 42 12.74 -7.79 13.07
C ILE A 42 13.83 -8.73 13.57
N THR A 43 13.68 -10.04 13.33
CA THR A 43 14.56 -11.05 13.94
C THR A 43 15.77 -11.45 13.09
N LEU A 44 15.88 -10.87 11.88
CA LEU A 44 16.95 -11.19 10.91
C LEU A 44 17.10 -12.70 10.64
N GLY A 45 15.97 -13.39 10.58
CA GLY A 45 15.85 -14.84 10.34
C GLY A 45 14.71 -15.41 11.16
N VAL A 46 14.32 -16.65 10.85
CA VAL A 46 13.28 -17.37 11.61
C VAL A 46 13.94 -18.04 12.80
N LEU A 47 13.59 -17.62 14.01
CA LEU A 47 14.14 -18.11 15.28
C LEU A 47 13.19 -19.13 15.92
N GLU A 48 13.76 -20.17 16.50
CA GLU A 48 12.99 -21.18 17.24
C GLU A 48 12.27 -20.57 18.44
N GLY A 49 11.03 -20.97 18.67
CA GLY A 49 10.21 -20.50 19.80
C GLY A 49 9.59 -19.10 19.62
N LYS A 50 9.83 -18.40 18.51
CA LYS A 50 9.15 -17.15 18.17
C LYS A 50 7.92 -17.42 17.32
N TYR A 51 6.88 -16.60 17.47
CA TYR A 51 5.67 -16.66 16.64
C TYR A 51 5.73 -15.63 15.51
N TYR A 52 5.53 -16.10 14.29
CA TYR A 52 5.53 -15.30 13.06
C TYR A 52 4.14 -15.35 12.42
N PRO A 53 3.29 -14.36 12.62
CA PRO A 53 1.88 -14.43 12.24
C PRO A 53 1.67 -14.55 10.73
N ASN A 54 2.60 -14.05 9.92
CA ASN A 54 2.50 -14.10 8.46
C ASN A 54 2.76 -15.48 7.85
N HIS A 55 3.35 -16.44 8.62
CA HIS A 55 3.58 -17.80 8.12
C HIS A 55 2.28 -18.53 7.80
N GLU A 56 1.24 -18.33 8.60
CA GLU A 56 -0.09 -18.93 8.40
C GLU A 56 -1.09 -17.91 7.89
N ALA A 57 -0.90 -16.63 8.28
CA ALA A 57 -1.82 -15.53 8.06
C ALA A 57 -3.27 -15.93 8.37
N ILE A 58 -4.20 -15.86 7.42
CA ILE A 58 -5.58 -16.32 7.59
C ILE A 58 -5.92 -17.54 6.72
N ASP A 59 -4.88 -18.23 6.22
CA ASP A 59 -5.01 -19.42 5.38
C ASP A 59 -5.81 -19.20 4.09
N PHE A 60 -5.69 -18.03 3.49
CA PHE A 60 -6.36 -17.71 2.23
C PHE A 60 -5.90 -18.62 1.09
N TYR A 61 -4.65 -19.08 1.12
CA TYR A 61 -4.12 -20.00 0.12
C TYR A 61 -5.02 -21.22 -0.11
N HIS A 62 -5.58 -21.78 0.97
CA HIS A 62 -6.50 -22.92 0.88
C HIS A 62 -7.97 -22.51 0.79
N ARG A 63 -8.32 -21.30 1.25
CA ARG A 63 -9.70 -20.82 1.43
C ARG A 63 -10.14 -19.75 0.43
N TYR A 64 -9.32 -19.37 -0.55
CA TYR A 64 -9.61 -18.27 -1.47
C TYR A 64 -10.96 -18.39 -2.19
N LYS A 65 -11.43 -19.62 -2.49
CA LYS A 65 -12.74 -19.81 -3.14
C LYS A 65 -13.90 -19.41 -2.23
N GLU A 66 -13.82 -19.73 -0.94
CA GLU A 66 -14.78 -19.32 0.07
C GLU A 66 -14.79 -17.78 0.22
N ASP A 67 -13.60 -17.19 0.32
CA ASP A 67 -13.44 -15.76 0.49
C ASP A 67 -13.91 -14.97 -0.75
N ILE A 68 -13.56 -15.42 -1.96
CA ILE A 68 -14.04 -14.81 -3.22
C ILE A 68 -15.56 -14.91 -3.35
N ALA A 69 -16.18 -16.01 -2.92
CA ALA A 69 -17.64 -16.13 -2.90
C ALA A 69 -18.30 -15.09 -2.00
N LEU A 70 -17.72 -14.80 -0.83
CA LEU A 70 -18.20 -13.72 0.05
C LEU A 70 -18.00 -12.33 -0.57
N PHE A 71 -16.90 -12.09 -1.27
CA PHE A 71 -16.68 -10.84 -2.00
C PHE A 71 -17.70 -10.67 -3.13
N ALA A 72 -18.01 -11.73 -3.85
CA ALA A 72 -19.06 -11.74 -4.88
C ALA A 72 -20.44 -11.47 -4.30
N GLU A 73 -20.77 -12.07 -3.14
CA GLU A 73 -22.01 -11.80 -2.42
C GLU A 73 -22.12 -10.32 -1.99
N MET A 74 -21.00 -9.70 -1.58
CA MET A 74 -20.93 -8.27 -1.27
C MET A 74 -21.06 -7.38 -2.51
N GLY A 75 -20.91 -7.95 -3.70
CA GLY A 75 -21.07 -7.26 -4.97
C GLY A 75 -19.80 -6.60 -5.52
N PHE A 76 -18.63 -7.04 -5.09
CA PHE A 76 -17.34 -6.52 -5.58
C PHE A 76 -17.29 -6.53 -7.12
N LYS A 77 -16.78 -5.42 -7.67
CA LYS A 77 -16.44 -5.28 -9.09
C LYS A 77 -14.97 -5.51 -9.34
N CYS A 78 -14.13 -5.29 -8.32
CA CYS A 78 -12.71 -5.61 -8.34
C CYS A 78 -12.23 -6.14 -6.99
N PHE A 79 -11.12 -6.85 -7.01
CA PHE A 79 -10.40 -7.31 -5.82
C PHE A 79 -8.93 -6.99 -5.97
N ARG A 80 -8.42 -6.15 -5.06
CA ARG A 80 -7.01 -5.80 -5.03
C ARG A 80 -6.26 -6.72 -4.07
N THR A 81 -5.20 -7.36 -4.59
CA THR A 81 -4.22 -8.09 -3.79
C THR A 81 -2.82 -7.91 -4.34
N SER A 82 -1.82 -8.51 -3.70
CA SER A 82 -0.46 -8.56 -4.22
C SER A 82 -0.06 -9.98 -4.64
N LEU A 83 1.08 -10.09 -5.30
CA LEU A 83 1.73 -11.37 -5.56
C LEU A 83 2.81 -11.61 -4.50
N ALA A 84 2.78 -12.75 -3.84
CA ALA A 84 3.90 -13.18 -3.02
C ALA A 84 5.08 -13.53 -3.95
N TRP A 85 6.07 -12.64 -4.05
CA TRP A 85 7.25 -12.84 -4.89
C TRP A 85 7.92 -14.18 -4.57
N THR A 86 8.03 -14.53 -3.28
CA THR A 86 8.59 -15.80 -2.80
C THR A 86 7.82 -17.05 -3.24
N ARG A 87 6.55 -16.92 -3.60
CA ARG A 87 5.78 -18.07 -4.14
C ARG A 87 6.18 -18.38 -5.57
N ILE A 88 6.58 -17.38 -6.34
CA ILE A 88 6.97 -17.48 -7.75
C ILE A 88 8.48 -17.63 -7.89
N PHE A 89 9.26 -16.86 -7.14
CA PHE A 89 10.72 -16.96 -7.05
C PHE A 89 11.11 -17.00 -5.58
N PRO A 90 11.27 -18.19 -4.98
CA PRO A 90 11.49 -18.34 -3.53
C PRO A 90 12.69 -17.58 -2.96
N LYS A 91 13.75 -17.41 -3.75
CA LYS A 91 14.93 -16.62 -3.42
C LYS A 91 14.94 -15.24 -4.08
N GLY A 92 14.19 -15.06 -5.17
CA GLY A 92 14.11 -13.83 -5.93
C GLY A 92 15.14 -13.67 -7.04
N ASP A 93 16.23 -14.44 -7.03
CA ASP A 93 17.33 -14.39 -7.99
C ASP A 93 17.37 -15.58 -8.96
N GLU A 94 16.45 -16.53 -8.82
CA GLU A 94 16.36 -17.67 -9.75
C GLU A 94 16.10 -17.24 -11.19
N LEU A 95 16.55 -18.06 -12.13
CA LEU A 95 16.29 -17.83 -13.57
C LEU A 95 14.91 -18.33 -13.99
N GLU A 96 14.42 -19.39 -13.38
CA GLU A 96 13.14 -20.04 -13.69
C GLU A 96 12.15 -19.88 -12.54
N PRO A 97 10.88 -19.57 -12.84
CA PRO A 97 9.84 -19.43 -11.81
C PRO A 97 9.36 -20.78 -11.29
N ASN A 98 8.80 -20.79 -10.09
CA ASN A 98 8.08 -21.92 -9.53
C ASN A 98 6.68 -22.03 -10.16
N GLU A 99 6.47 -23.07 -10.95
CA GLU A 99 5.21 -23.31 -11.67
C GLU A 99 4.00 -23.49 -10.71
N GLU A 100 4.20 -24.10 -9.55
CA GLU A 100 3.13 -24.25 -8.55
C GLU A 100 2.63 -22.89 -8.05
N GLY A 101 3.57 -21.96 -7.84
CA GLY A 101 3.24 -20.59 -7.45
C GLY A 101 2.49 -19.84 -8.54
N LEU A 102 2.90 -20.00 -9.79
CA LEU A 102 2.19 -19.40 -10.93
C LEU A 102 0.77 -20.00 -11.07
N GLN A 103 0.62 -21.31 -10.90
CA GLN A 103 -0.67 -21.99 -11.01
C GLN A 103 -1.65 -21.56 -9.90
N PHE A 104 -1.16 -21.28 -8.69
CA PHE A 104 -2.01 -20.75 -7.62
C PHE A 104 -2.69 -19.44 -8.04
N TYR A 105 -1.92 -18.49 -8.59
CA TYR A 105 -2.48 -17.21 -9.05
C TYR A 105 -3.34 -17.36 -10.30
N ASP A 106 -3.04 -18.31 -11.20
CA ASP A 106 -3.98 -18.64 -12.28
C ASP A 106 -5.35 -19.03 -11.74
N ASN A 107 -5.38 -19.93 -10.75
CA ASN A 107 -6.61 -20.40 -10.14
C ASN A 107 -7.34 -19.28 -9.37
N LEU A 108 -6.61 -18.41 -8.69
CA LEU A 108 -7.18 -17.27 -7.96
C LEU A 108 -7.84 -16.29 -8.93
N PHE A 109 -7.15 -15.92 -10.01
CA PHE A 109 -7.69 -14.96 -10.98
C PHE A 109 -8.86 -15.55 -11.76
N ASP A 110 -8.82 -16.83 -12.13
CA ASP A 110 -9.93 -17.52 -12.75
C ASP A 110 -11.16 -17.53 -11.83
N GLU A 111 -11.00 -17.74 -10.52
CA GLU A 111 -12.10 -17.68 -9.57
C GLU A 111 -12.67 -16.26 -9.44
N CYS A 112 -11.80 -15.21 -9.43
CA CYS A 112 -12.27 -13.82 -9.46
C CYS A 112 -13.09 -13.53 -10.72
N LEU A 113 -12.56 -13.83 -11.91
CA LEU A 113 -13.21 -13.57 -13.19
C LEU A 113 -14.52 -14.33 -13.35
N LYS A 114 -14.57 -15.59 -12.92
CA LYS A 114 -15.79 -16.42 -12.88
C LYS A 114 -16.90 -15.75 -12.06
N ASN A 115 -16.56 -15.02 -11.04
CA ASN A 115 -17.49 -14.29 -10.18
C ASN A 115 -17.71 -12.82 -10.64
N GLY A 116 -17.19 -12.42 -11.81
CA GLY A 116 -17.32 -11.06 -12.33
C GLY A 116 -16.52 -10.02 -11.56
N ILE A 117 -15.45 -10.43 -10.87
CA ILE A 117 -14.57 -9.59 -10.08
C ILE A 117 -13.26 -9.39 -10.85
N GLU A 118 -12.92 -8.15 -11.18
CA GLU A 118 -11.69 -7.77 -11.86
C GLU A 118 -10.50 -7.85 -10.89
N PRO A 119 -9.42 -8.62 -11.19
CA PRO A 119 -8.21 -8.58 -10.39
C PRO A 119 -7.46 -7.24 -10.54
N VAL A 120 -7.03 -6.65 -9.42
CA VAL A 120 -6.15 -5.48 -9.36
C VAL A 120 -4.90 -5.88 -8.57
N ILE A 121 -3.75 -5.93 -9.23
CA ILE A 121 -2.59 -6.65 -8.71
C ILE A 121 -1.41 -5.72 -8.43
N THR A 122 -0.90 -5.76 -7.20
CA THR A 122 0.35 -5.12 -6.81
C THR A 122 1.49 -6.12 -6.92
N LEU A 123 2.56 -5.76 -7.65
CA LEU A 123 3.71 -6.65 -7.85
C LEU A 123 4.50 -6.86 -6.56
N SER A 124 4.75 -5.79 -5.78
CA SER A 124 5.49 -5.86 -4.52
C SER A 124 4.76 -5.11 -3.41
N HIS A 125 4.40 -5.82 -2.34
CA HIS A 125 3.69 -5.28 -1.18
C HIS A 125 4.31 -5.77 0.12
N PHE A 126 5.51 -5.26 0.46
CA PHE A 126 6.27 -5.58 1.69
C PHE A 126 6.60 -7.07 1.85
N GLU A 127 6.88 -7.74 0.74
CA GLU A 127 7.07 -9.19 0.71
C GLU A 127 8.24 -9.64 -0.18
N MET A 128 9.27 -8.78 -0.30
CA MET A 128 10.50 -9.14 -0.98
C MET A 128 11.11 -10.41 -0.37
N PRO A 129 11.64 -11.35 -1.19
CA PRO A 129 12.32 -12.54 -0.68
C PRO A 129 13.44 -12.19 0.29
N TYR A 130 13.44 -12.80 1.49
CA TYR A 130 14.44 -12.51 2.53
C TYR A 130 15.87 -12.89 2.08
N HIS A 131 16.01 -13.85 1.19
CA HIS A 131 17.28 -14.18 0.55
C HIS A 131 17.95 -12.96 -0.13
N LEU A 132 17.15 -12.08 -0.74
CA LEU A 132 17.69 -10.85 -1.35
C LEU A 132 18.24 -9.87 -0.30
N VAL A 133 17.76 -9.94 0.94
CA VAL A 133 18.31 -9.17 2.05
C VAL A 133 19.67 -9.71 2.46
N THR A 134 19.77 -11.03 2.68
CA THR A 134 20.99 -11.68 3.19
C THR A 134 22.13 -11.70 2.17
N GLU A 135 21.83 -11.96 0.90
CA GLU A 135 22.85 -12.12 -0.15
C GLU A 135 23.22 -10.80 -0.84
N TYR A 136 22.27 -9.86 -0.92
CA TYR A 136 22.46 -8.64 -1.71
C TYR A 136 22.33 -7.35 -0.90
N GLY A 137 21.89 -7.43 0.36
CA GLY A 137 21.61 -6.26 1.19
C GLY A 137 20.35 -5.50 0.78
N GLY A 138 19.36 -6.20 0.20
CA GLY A 138 18.13 -5.61 -0.29
C GLY A 138 18.36 -4.62 -1.43
N TRP A 139 17.50 -3.61 -1.51
CA TRP A 139 17.56 -2.60 -2.57
C TRP A 139 18.78 -1.65 -2.48
N LYS A 140 19.72 -1.87 -1.55
CA LYS A 140 21.06 -1.25 -1.66
C LYS A 140 21.82 -1.74 -2.89
N ASN A 141 21.42 -2.88 -3.47
CA ASN A 141 22.11 -3.52 -4.58
C ASN A 141 21.36 -3.34 -5.91
N ARG A 142 22.03 -2.74 -6.89
CA ARG A 142 21.48 -2.47 -8.22
C ARG A 142 20.97 -3.72 -8.97
N LYS A 143 21.47 -4.92 -8.66
CA LYS A 143 21.03 -6.18 -9.28
C LYS A 143 19.55 -6.48 -9.06
N LEU A 144 18.95 -5.93 -7.99
CA LEU A 144 17.54 -6.13 -7.72
C LEU A 144 16.64 -5.54 -8.81
N ILE A 145 17.11 -4.54 -9.55
CA ILE A 145 16.39 -4.00 -10.71
C ILE A 145 16.12 -5.12 -11.74
N ASP A 146 17.15 -5.92 -12.05
CA ASP A 146 17.02 -7.01 -13.03
C ASP A 146 16.19 -8.18 -12.49
N PHE A 147 16.30 -8.49 -11.19
CA PHE A 147 15.50 -9.53 -10.54
C PHE A 147 14.02 -9.17 -10.53
N PHE A 148 13.69 -7.93 -10.19
CA PHE A 148 12.32 -7.43 -10.20
C PHE A 148 11.76 -7.34 -11.63
N ALA A 149 12.55 -6.88 -12.61
CA ALA A 149 12.13 -6.84 -14.00
C ALA A 149 11.80 -8.24 -14.54
N ARG A 150 12.60 -9.26 -14.20
CA ARG A 150 12.32 -10.67 -14.54
C ARG A 150 11.03 -11.16 -13.89
N PHE A 151 10.83 -10.90 -12.61
CA PHE A 151 9.60 -11.24 -11.90
C PHE A 151 8.39 -10.60 -12.59
N ALA A 152 8.45 -9.29 -12.88
CA ALA A 152 7.39 -8.56 -13.56
C ALA A 152 7.10 -9.15 -14.97
N GLU A 153 8.14 -9.43 -15.76
CA GLU A 153 8.01 -10.00 -17.10
C GLU A 153 7.29 -11.36 -17.07
N VAL A 154 7.68 -12.24 -16.15
CA VAL A 154 7.08 -13.57 -15.99
C VAL A 154 5.59 -13.47 -15.68
N VAL A 155 5.22 -12.66 -14.71
CA VAL A 155 3.81 -12.54 -14.28
C VAL A 155 2.96 -11.80 -15.30
N PHE A 156 3.48 -10.79 -15.97
CA PHE A 156 2.78 -10.10 -17.06
C PHE A 156 2.49 -11.04 -18.23
N LYS A 157 3.47 -11.84 -18.66
CA LYS A 157 3.29 -12.85 -19.72
C LYS A 157 2.28 -13.92 -19.33
N ARG A 158 2.35 -14.43 -18.08
CA ARG A 158 1.47 -15.49 -17.59
C ARG A 158 0.02 -15.02 -17.51
N TYR A 159 -0.22 -13.82 -16.98
CA TYR A 159 -1.56 -13.36 -16.64
C TYR A 159 -2.12 -12.28 -17.58
N LYS A 160 -1.51 -12.08 -18.76
CA LYS A 160 -1.86 -11.02 -19.71
C LYS A 160 -3.33 -11.00 -20.15
N ASP A 161 -3.99 -12.16 -20.14
CA ASP A 161 -5.39 -12.32 -20.53
C ASP A 161 -6.35 -12.34 -19.33
N LYS A 162 -5.84 -12.21 -18.10
CA LYS A 162 -6.60 -12.31 -16.85
C LYS A 162 -6.56 -11.04 -16.00
N VAL A 163 -5.48 -10.29 -16.07
CA VAL A 163 -5.25 -9.11 -15.22
C VAL A 163 -4.98 -7.90 -16.12
N LYS A 164 -5.77 -6.87 -15.94
CA LYS A 164 -5.63 -5.60 -16.66
C LYS A 164 -4.96 -4.52 -15.81
N TYR A 165 -5.28 -4.47 -14.51
CA TYR A 165 -4.85 -3.42 -13.60
C TYR A 165 -3.70 -3.87 -12.71
N TRP A 166 -2.58 -3.16 -12.80
CA TRP A 166 -1.35 -3.47 -12.08
C TRP A 166 -0.85 -2.25 -11.31
N MET A 167 -0.11 -2.50 -10.22
CA MET A 167 0.71 -1.52 -9.53
C MET A 167 2.08 -2.13 -9.24
N THR A 168 3.13 -1.31 -9.21
CA THR A 168 4.50 -1.82 -9.04
C THR A 168 4.85 -2.04 -7.58
N PHE A 169 5.08 -0.98 -6.80
CA PHE A 169 5.45 -1.04 -5.38
C PHE A 169 4.38 -0.40 -4.52
N ASN A 170 3.99 -1.09 -3.44
CA ASN A 170 3.06 -0.55 -2.48
C ASN A 170 3.71 0.51 -1.60
N GLU A 171 3.07 1.67 -1.48
CA GLU A 171 3.47 2.74 -0.55
C GLU A 171 4.97 3.04 -0.53
N ILE A 172 5.59 3.09 -1.72
CA ILE A 172 7.04 3.26 -1.89
C ILE A 172 7.59 4.49 -1.13
N ASN A 173 6.77 5.52 -0.97
CA ASN A 173 7.15 6.77 -0.29
C ASN A 173 7.18 6.68 1.24
N ASN A 174 6.73 5.58 1.87
CA ASN A 174 6.93 5.35 3.31
C ASN A 174 8.41 5.23 3.67
N GLN A 175 9.28 4.90 2.71
CA GLN A 175 10.73 4.89 2.91
C GLN A 175 11.31 6.26 3.26
N ALA A 176 10.59 7.35 3.02
CA ALA A 176 10.98 8.68 3.50
C ALA A 176 11.13 8.73 5.03
N ASN A 177 10.54 7.77 5.76
CA ASN A 177 10.72 7.56 7.20
C ASN A 177 11.96 6.69 7.51
N TYR A 178 13.12 7.07 6.97
CA TYR A 178 14.39 6.33 7.09
C TYR A 178 14.98 6.30 8.50
N GLN A 179 14.46 7.08 9.43
CA GLN A 179 14.92 7.14 10.81
C GLN A 179 14.55 5.90 11.62
N GLU A 180 13.48 5.23 11.24
CA GLU A 180 13.02 3.98 11.81
C GLU A 180 13.51 2.78 10.97
N ASP A 181 13.52 1.59 11.57
CA ASP A 181 13.97 0.38 10.87
C ASP A 181 12.82 -0.29 10.08
N PHE A 182 11.57 -0.11 10.52
CA PHE A 182 10.41 -0.84 9.98
C PHE A 182 10.14 -0.54 8.49
N ALA A 183 9.97 0.74 8.13
CA ALA A 183 9.63 1.10 6.75
C ALA A 183 10.76 0.76 5.75
N PRO A 184 12.04 1.09 6.00
CA PRO A 184 13.13 0.67 5.13
C PRO A 184 13.29 -0.85 5.01
N PHE A 185 13.07 -1.60 6.09
CA PHE A 185 13.14 -3.05 6.04
C PHE A 185 11.98 -3.66 5.24
N THR A 186 10.76 -3.25 5.49
CA THR A 186 9.57 -3.82 4.82
C THR A 186 9.49 -3.46 3.35
N ASN A 187 9.83 -2.22 2.97
CA ASN A 187 9.83 -1.77 1.58
C ASN A 187 11.04 -2.29 0.81
N SER A 188 12.23 -2.15 1.36
CA SER A 188 13.49 -2.29 0.61
C SER A 188 14.44 -3.36 1.14
N GLY A 189 14.08 -4.06 2.20
CA GLY A 189 14.96 -5.05 2.83
C GLY A 189 16.25 -4.43 3.37
N ILE A 190 16.21 -3.17 3.79
CA ILE A 190 17.38 -2.47 4.32
C ILE A 190 17.56 -2.83 5.79
N VAL A 191 18.75 -3.31 6.10
CA VAL A 191 19.25 -3.44 7.47
C VAL A 191 20.37 -2.41 7.63
N TYR A 192 20.19 -1.48 8.56
CA TYR A 192 21.19 -0.46 8.86
C TYR A 192 22.28 -0.98 9.79
N GLU A 193 23.51 -0.52 9.57
CA GLU A 193 24.66 -0.76 10.42
C GLU A 193 25.03 0.51 11.22
N GLU A 194 25.83 0.34 12.27
CA GLU A 194 26.31 1.49 13.04
C GLU A 194 27.18 2.41 12.16
N GLY A 195 26.83 3.69 12.14
CA GLY A 195 27.52 4.70 11.32
C GLY A 195 26.99 4.91 9.92
N ASP A 196 25.96 4.16 9.51
CA ASP A 196 25.31 4.33 8.21
C ASP A 196 24.68 5.73 8.07
N ASN A 197 24.88 6.34 6.89
CA ASN A 197 24.08 7.48 6.49
C ASN A 197 22.72 6.96 5.96
N ARG A 198 21.77 6.76 6.87
CA ARG A 198 20.46 6.18 6.60
C ARG A 198 19.72 6.91 5.47
N GLU A 199 19.78 8.24 5.45
CA GLU A 199 19.12 9.06 4.43
C GLU A 199 19.72 8.83 3.04
N ALA A 200 21.03 8.77 2.91
CA ALA A 200 21.69 8.48 1.64
C ALA A 200 21.40 7.07 1.13
N ILE A 201 21.36 6.07 2.03
CA ILE A 201 20.98 4.69 1.71
C ILE A 201 19.56 4.63 1.23
N MET A 202 18.64 5.32 1.90
CA MET A 202 17.24 5.39 1.49
C MET A 202 17.09 5.95 0.08
N TYR A 203 17.72 7.10 -0.24
CA TYR A 203 17.64 7.68 -1.57
C TYR A 203 18.22 6.77 -2.65
N GLN A 204 19.30 6.04 -2.36
CA GLN A 204 19.87 5.08 -3.29
C GLN A 204 18.96 3.89 -3.53
N ALA A 205 18.40 3.29 -2.49
CA ALA A 205 17.49 2.15 -2.58
C ALA A 205 16.21 2.53 -3.33
N VAL A 206 15.60 3.64 -2.98
CA VAL A 206 14.42 4.19 -3.66
C VAL A 206 14.70 4.46 -5.14
N HIS A 207 15.88 4.98 -5.48
CA HIS A 207 16.24 5.19 -6.88
C HIS A 207 16.20 3.88 -7.68
N TYR A 208 16.76 2.81 -7.14
CA TYR A 208 16.74 1.50 -7.80
C TYR A 208 15.32 0.93 -7.93
N GLU A 209 14.47 1.11 -6.92
CA GLU A 209 13.06 0.69 -7.00
C GLU A 209 12.26 1.51 -8.02
N LEU A 210 12.50 2.83 -8.12
CA LEU A 210 11.86 3.67 -9.14
C LEU A 210 12.28 3.27 -10.56
N VAL A 211 13.57 2.96 -10.78
CA VAL A 211 14.06 2.42 -12.06
C VAL A 211 13.45 1.06 -12.35
N ALA A 212 13.37 0.16 -11.36
CA ALA A 212 12.75 -1.15 -11.51
C ALA A 212 11.26 -1.03 -11.85
N SER A 213 10.56 -0.12 -11.19
CA SER A 213 9.16 0.21 -11.50
C SER A 213 8.99 0.67 -12.96
N ALA A 214 9.81 1.61 -13.39
CA ALA A 214 9.74 2.13 -14.76
C ALA A 214 10.04 1.04 -15.81
N ARG A 215 11.02 0.17 -15.56
CA ARG A 215 11.28 -1.00 -16.42
C ARG A 215 10.10 -1.96 -16.46
N ALA A 216 9.48 -2.23 -15.32
CA ALA A 216 8.30 -3.09 -15.26
C ALA A 216 7.13 -2.49 -16.06
N VAL A 217 6.87 -1.18 -15.96
CA VAL A 217 5.84 -0.50 -16.75
C VAL A 217 6.11 -0.66 -18.24
N LYS A 218 7.34 -0.40 -18.68
CA LYS A 218 7.74 -0.55 -20.09
C LYS A 218 7.55 -1.99 -20.58
N ILE A 219 8.05 -2.98 -19.85
CA ILE A 219 7.88 -4.40 -20.15
C ILE A 219 6.39 -4.78 -20.22
N GLY A 220 5.59 -4.30 -19.30
CA GLY A 220 4.15 -4.55 -19.26
C GLY A 220 3.44 -4.05 -20.52
N HIS A 221 3.70 -2.82 -20.94
CA HIS A 221 3.13 -2.24 -22.17
C HIS A 221 3.64 -2.91 -23.47
N GLU A 222 4.88 -3.42 -23.48
CA GLU A 222 5.42 -4.22 -24.60
C GLU A 222 4.71 -5.57 -24.71
N ILE A 223 4.32 -6.18 -23.58
CA ILE A 223 3.59 -7.46 -23.53
C ILE A 223 2.10 -7.28 -23.88
N ASN A 224 1.48 -6.27 -23.29
CA ASN A 224 0.09 -5.93 -23.54
C ASN A 224 -0.13 -4.41 -23.41
N PRO A 225 -0.33 -3.69 -24.52
CA PRO A 225 -0.52 -2.24 -24.51
C PRO A 225 -1.82 -1.79 -23.84
N ASP A 226 -2.76 -2.69 -23.58
CA ASP A 226 -4.02 -2.40 -22.88
C ASP A 226 -3.89 -2.49 -21.33
N PHE A 227 -2.73 -2.88 -20.82
CA PHE A 227 -2.47 -2.86 -19.40
C PHE A 227 -2.60 -1.44 -18.85
N GLN A 228 -3.18 -1.35 -17.66
CA GLN A 228 -3.19 -0.14 -16.84
C GLN A 228 -2.24 -0.38 -15.68
N ILE A 229 -1.09 0.29 -15.69
CA ILE A 229 -0.04 0.09 -14.69
C ILE A 229 0.14 1.39 -13.91
N GLY A 230 -0.20 1.36 -12.63
CA GLY A 230 -0.11 2.50 -11.73
C GLY A 230 1.08 2.44 -10.78
N CYS A 231 1.39 3.57 -10.17
CA CYS A 231 2.14 3.62 -8.92
C CYS A 231 1.20 3.46 -7.71
N MET A 232 1.76 3.26 -6.53
CA MET A 232 0.99 3.26 -5.30
C MET A 232 1.68 4.09 -4.22
N ILE A 233 1.01 5.15 -3.79
CA ILE A 233 1.53 6.20 -2.90
C ILE A 233 0.74 6.21 -1.59
N ALA A 234 1.43 6.22 -0.45
CA ALA A 234 0.82 6.48 0.85
C ALA A 234 0.52 7.98 0.97
N MET A 235 -0.75 8.36 0.87
CA MET A 235 -1.16 9.76 0.90
C MET A 235 -1.66 10.17 2.28
N CYS A 236 -0.88 10.98 2.95
CA CYS A 236 -1.23 11.66 4.18
C CYS A 236 -1.05 13.16 3.95
N PRO A 237 -2.10 13.96 3.76
CA PRO A 237 -1.99 15.41 3.68
C PRO A 237 -1.27 15.97 4.91
N ILE A 238 -0.38 16.92 4.69
CA ILE A 238 0.39 17.57 5.76
C ILE A 238 -0.03 19.04 5.80
N TYR A 239 -0.84 19.39 6.79
CA TYR A 239 -1.35 20.75 6.96
C TYR A 239 -0.38 21.61 7.75
N PRO A 240 -0.28 22.92 7.48
CA PRO A 240 0.38 23.85 8.38
C PRO A 240 -0.41 23.95 9.69
N ALA A 241 0.27 23.92 10.83
CA ALA A 241 -0.39 24.02 12.15
C ALA A 241 -1.07 25.39 12.36
N THR A 242 -0.52 26.44 11.73
CA THR A 242 -1.08 27.79 11.75
C THR A 242 -0.97 28.48 10.40
N CYS A 243 -1.56 29.67 10.28
CA CYS A 243 -1.37 30.55 9.11
C CYS A 243 -0.01 31.27 9.10
N ASN A 244 0.91 30.97 9.99
CA ASN A 244 2.28 31.48 9.97
C ASN A 244 2.95 31.08 8.64
N PRO A 245 3.51 32.02 7.85
CA PRO A 245 4.19 31.69 6.59
C PRO A 245 5.30 30.65 6.73
N LYS A 246 5.94 30.53 7.88
CA LYS A 246 6.95 29.48 8.15
C LYS A 246 6.31 28.09 8.23
N ASP A 247 5.14 27.95 8.88
CA ASP A 247 4.41 26.68 8.95
C ASP A 247 3.91 26.26 7.55
N ILE A 248 3.43 27.22 6.76
CA ILE A 248 3.00 26.99 5.37
C ILE A 248 4.18 26.49 4.52
N LEU A 249 5.35 27.14 4.61
CA LEU A 249 6.56 26.70 3.91
C LEU A 249 7.02 25.33 4.38
N MET A 250 6.95 25.05 5.68
CA MET A 250 7.31 23.75 6.25
C MET A 250 6.40 22.65 5.72
N ALA A 251 5.07 22.85 5.73
CA ALA A 251 4.11 21.91 5.17
C ALA A 251 4.34 21.67 3.67
N MET A 252 4.59 22.73 2.89
CA MET A 252 4.93 22.60 1.46
C MET A 252 6.20 21.76 1.26
N LYS A 253 7.26 21.97 2.05
CA LYS A 253 8.51 21.20 1.96
C LYS A 253 8.31 19.76 2.38
N ALA A 254 7.51 19.50 3.41
CA ALA A 254 7.13 18.16 3.83
C ALA A 254 6.39 17.41 2.71
N MET A 255 5.42 18.04 2.07
CA MET A 255 4.72 17.47 0.90
C MET A 255 5.70 17.19 -0.25
N GLN A 256 6.60 18.11 -0.58
CA GLN A 256 7.62 17.89 -1.62
C GLN A 256 8.54 16.69 -1.32
N LYS A 257 9.02 16.57 -0.09
CA LYS A 257 9.91 15.48 0.32
C LYS A 257 9.17 14.12 0.31
N ARG A 258 7.91 14.10 0.70
CA ARG A 258 7.11 12.87 0.81
C ARG A 258 6.55 12.40 -0.53
N TYR A 259 6.32 13.30 -1.51
CA TYR A 259 5.60 12.96 -2.74
C TYR A 259 6.40 13.12 -4.03
N TYR A 260 7.71 13.43 -4.00
CA TYR A 260 8.55 13.39 -5.21
C TYR A 260 8.57 12.02 -5.90
N PHE A 261 8.26 10.96 -5.18
CA PHE A 261 8.09 9.60 -5.71
C PHE A 261 7.00 9.58 -6.80
N ALA A 262 5.88 10.26 -6.56
CA ALA A 262 4.83 10.40 -7.56
C ALA A 262 5.31 11.22 -8.78
N ASP A 263 6.11 12.28 -8.57
CA ASP A 263 6.73 13.02 -9.67
C ASP A 263 7.53 12.09 -10.58
N VAL A 264 8.37 11.24 -9.99
CA VAL A 264 9.21 10.32 -10.77
C VAL A 264 8.38 9.28 -11.51
N HIS A 265 7.38 8.68 -10.85
CA HIS A 265 6.49 7.71 -11.48
C HIS A 265 5.68 8.30 -12.65
N VAL A 266 5.18 9.53 -12.49
CA VAL A 266 4.26 10.16 -13.47
C VAL A 266 5.01 10.93 -14.55
N LEU A 267 6.05 11.67 -14.17
CA LEU A 267 6.78 12.57 -15.08
C LEU A 267 8.08 11.94 -15.64
N GLY A 268 8.49 10.78 -15.11
CA GLY A 268 9.71 10.08 -15.53
C GLY A 268 10.99 10.82 -15.16
N LYS A 269 10.95 11.74 -14.20
CA LYS A 269 12.11 12.55 -13.79
C LYS A 269 11.97 13.04 -12.36
N TYR A 270 13.12 13.21 -11.71
CA TYR A 270 13.18 13.86 -10.41
C TYR A 270 12.90 15.36 -10.54
N PRO A 271 12.16 15.96 -9.57
CA PRO A 271 12.01 17.40 -9.51
C PRO A 271 13.31 18.05 -9.04
N GLU A 272 13.56 19.28 -9.52
CA GLU A 272 14.82 20.02 -9.26
C GLU A 272 15.11 20.20 -7.76
N HIS A 273 14.08 20.35 -6.94
CA HIS A 273 14.27 20.53 -5.50
C HIS A 273 14.92 19.32 -4.80
N ILE A 274 14.79 18.10 -5.35
CA ILE A 274 15.45 16.89 -4.84
C ILE A 274 16.96 16.94 -5.13
N PHE A 275 17.37 17.32 -6.34
CA PHE A 275 18.79 17.49 -6.66
C PHE A 275 19.43 18.57 -5.77
N LYS A 276 18.74 19.70 -5.54
CA LYS A 276 19.22 20.73 -4.62
C LYS A 276 19.28 20.27 -3.18
N TYR A 277 18.37 19.40 -2.76
CA TYR A 277 18.40 18.76 -1.47
C TYR A 277 19.63 17.84 -1.32
N TRP A 278 19.86 16.97 -2.29
CA TRP A 278 21.03 16.07 -2.29
C TRP A 278 22.35 16.85 -2.28
N GLU A 279 22.47 17.87 -3.12
CA GLU A 279 23.64 18.75 -3.17
C GLU A 279 23.92 19.35 -1.75
N ARG A 280 22.91 19.91 -1.11
CA ARG A 280 23.02 20.53 0.22
C ARG A 280 23.41 19.52 1.32
N LYS A 281 22.90 18.29 1.22
CA LYS A 281 23.17 17.21 2.19
C LYS A 281 24.43 16.41 1.87
N GLY A 282 25.09 16.64 0.75
CA GLY A 282 26.22 15.83 0.29
C GLY A 282 25.82 14.39 -0.06
N ILE A 283 24.58 14.16 -0.47
CA ILE A 283 24.06 12.86 -0.88
C ILE A 283 24.42 12.62 -2.34
N SER A 284 25.07 11.49 -2.62
CA SER A 284 25.36 11.02 -3.97
C SER A 284 24.57 9.76 -4.26
N VAL A 285 23.82 9.76 -5.36
CA VAL A 285 23.03 8.62 -5.85
C VAL A 285 23.66 8.10 -7.12
N ASP A 286 23.86 6.79 -7.23
CA ASP A 286 24.31 6.12 -8.46
C ASP A 286 23.19 6.18 -9.50
N PHE A 287 23.22 7.26 -10.30
CA PHE A 287 22.21 7.61 -11.28
C PHE A 287 22.82 7.61 -12.68
N THR A 288 22.56 6.58 -13.47
CA THR A 288 23.14 6.41 -14.81
C THR A 288 22.32 7.09 -15.91
N ALA A 289 22.92 7.24 -17.10
CA ALA A 289 22.19 7.71 -18.28
C ALA A 289 21.05 6.74 -18.67
N GLN A 290 21.27 5.42 -18.51
CA GLN A 290 20.26 4.41 -18.77
C GLN A 290 19.06 4.53 -17.80
N ASP A 291 19.30 4.84 -16.53
CA ASP A 291 18.24 5.06 -15.56
C ASP A 291 17.32 6.21 -15.98
N LYS A 292 17.90 7.27 -16.51
CA LYS A 292 17.14 8.40 -17.03
C LYS A 292 16.24 8.01 -18.20
N GLU A 293 16.74 7.19 -19.12
CA GLU A 293 15.96 6.66 -20.25
C GLU A 293 14.86 5.71 -19.77
N ASP A 294 15.17 4.83 -18.82
CA ASP A 294 14.19 3.91 -18.24
C ASP A 294 13.05 4.65 -17.53
N LEU A 295 13.38 5.65 -16.71
CA LEU A 295 12.38 6.47 -16.00
C LEU A 295 11.46 7.21 -16.97
N LEU A 296 12.02 7.84 -18.02
CA LEU A 296 11.25 8.56 -19.03
C LEU A 296 10.36 7.64 -19.88
N GLY A 297 10.83 6.41 -20.15
CA GLY A 297 10.13 5.42 -20.95
C GLY A 297 9.10 4.57 -20.20
N GLY A 298 9.08 4.65 -18.87
CA GLY A 298 8.22 3.80 -18.02
C GLY A 298 7.33 4.59 -17.05
N THR A 299 6.68 5.64 -17.53
CA THR A 299 5.72 6.41 -16.74
C THR A 299 4.40 5.66 -16.58
N VAL A 300 3.72 5.88 -15.45
CA VAL A 300 2.50 5.15 -15.08
C VAL A 300 1.24 5.70 -15.75
N ASP A 301 0.18 4.86 -15.86
CA ASP A 301 -1.09 5.20 -16.49
C ASP A 301 -2.08 5.86 -15.51
N TYR A 302 -1.97 5.56 -14.22
CA TYR A 302 -2.83 6.09 -13.16
C TYR A 302 -2.08 6.15 -11.84
N ILE A 303 -2.63 6.89 -10.88
CA ILE A 303 -2.10 6.95 -9.52
C ILE A 303 -3.02 6.18 -8.58
N GLY A 304 -2.53 5.04 -8.09
CA GLY A 304 -3.10 4.35 -6.93
C GLY A 304 -2.56 4.98 -5.65
N PHE A 305 -3.41 5.12 -4.64
CA PHE A 305 -2.95 5.63 -3.35
C PHE A 305 -3.77 5.07 -2.19
N SER A 306 -3.13 5.03 -1.01
CA SER A 306 -3.77 4.78 0.27
C SER A 306 -4.10 6.11 0.96
N TYR A 307 -5.20 6.12 1.68
CA TYR A 307 -5.59 7.22 2.54
C TYR A 307 -6.17 6.70 3.85
N TYR A 308 -5.51 7.02 4.96
CA TYR A 308 -5.98 6.62 6.29
C TYR A 308 -6.16 7.80 7.23
N MET A 309 -5.32 8.85 7.07
CA MET A 309 -5.22 9.98 7.99
C MET A 309 -4.58 11.19 7.32
N SER A 310 -4.59 12.31 8.02
CA SER A 310 -3.82 13.50 7.72
C SER A 310 -2.86 13.83 8.87
N PHE A 311 -1.91 14.70 8.61
CA PHE A 311 -0.97 15.20 9.60
C PHE A 311 -1.04 16.72 9.69
N ALA A 312 -0.53 17.29 10.80
CA ALA A 312 -0.25 18.70 10.93
C ALA A 312 1.23 18.90 11.30
N ILE A 313 1.80 20.02 10.88
CA ILE A 313 3.21 20.33 11.09
C ILE A 313 3.38 21.77 11.51
N ASP A 314 4.33 22.04 12.41
CA ASP A 314 4.75 23.40 12.74
C ASP A 314 6.25 23.61 12.48
N SER A 315 6.65 24.86 12.45
CA SER A 315 8.04 25.29 12.19
C SER A 315 8.81 25.55 13.50
N HIS A 316 8.61 24.77 14.53
CA HIS A 316 9.14 24.99 15.89
C HIS A 316 10.67 24.88 16.01
N ARG A 317 11.35 24.27 15.04
CA ARG A 317 12.80 24.15 15.03
C ARG A 317 13.45 25.46 14.58
N GLU A 318 14.03 26.20 15.52
CA GLU A 318 14.62 27.54 15.26
C GLU A 318 15.74 27.52 14.22
N ASN A 319 16.55 26.47 14.16
CA ASN A 319 17.71 26.33 13.30
C ASN A 319 17.43 25.46 12.05
N ASN A 320 16.27 25.63 11.42
CA ASN A 320 15.89 24.92 10.21
C ASN A 320 15.58 25.89 9.05
N PRO A 321 16.60 26.59 8.47
CA PRO A 321 16.39 27.63 7.47
C PRO A 321 15.87 27.08 6.12
N TYR A 322 16.00 25.77 5.90
CA TYR A 322 15.58 25.10 4.67
C TYR A 322 14.23 24.39 4.81
N PHE A 323 13.65 24.39 6.00
CA PHE A 323 12.42 23.67 6.31
C PHE A 323 12.55 22.15 6.00
N ASP A 324 13.72 21.57 6.32
CA ASP A 324 13.94 20.13 6.16
C ASP A 324 13.02 19.36 7.11
N TYR A 325 12.15 18.54 6.52
CA TYR A 325 11.13 17.80 7.23
C TYR A 325 11.68 16.53 7.89
N LEU A 326 11.32 16.33 9.16
CA LEU A 326 11.56 15.11 9.91
C LEU A 326 10.23 14.63 10.52
N GLU A 327 9.65 13.56 9.97
CA GLU A 327 8.30 13.09 10.32
C GLU A 327 8.13 12.85 11.84
N THR A 328 9.14 12.29 12.50
CA THR A 328 9.11 11.99 13.92
C THR A 328 9.22 13.22 14.86
N GLU A 329 9.77 14.32 14.36
CA GLU A 329 10.06 15.51 15.16
C GLU A 329 9.12 16.68 14.91
N ASP A 330 8.63 16.81 13.67
CA ASP A 330 7.94 18.02 13.22
C ASP A 330 6.43 17.88 13.21
N LEU A 331 5.88 16.65 13.23
CA LEU A 331 4.44 16.43 13.28
C LEU A 331 3.84 16.83 14.61
N VAL A 332 2.70 17.51 14.52
CA VAL A 332 1.91 17.92 15.67
C VAL A 332 0.47 17.42 15.55
N LYS A 333 -0.22 17.35 16.68
CA LYS A 333 -1.62 16.94 16.70
C LYS A 333 -2.50 18.00 16.04
N ASN A 334 -3.35 17.56 15.11
CA ASN A 334 -4.41 18.40 14.59
C ASN A 334 -5.60 18.39 15.56
N ASN A 335 -5.86 19.52 16.23
CA ASN A 335 -6.91 19.64 17.23
C ASN A 335 -8.32 19.75 16.64
N TYR A 336 -8.47 19.83 15.32
CA TYR A 336 -9.76 19.97 14.63
C TYR A 336 -10.35 18.61 14.22
N VAL A 337 -9.59 17.53 14.30
CA VAL A 337 -10.02 16.17 13.93
C VAL A 337 -9.87 15.20 15.11
N LYS A 338 -10.74 14.20 15.16
CA LYS A 338 -10.66 13.12 16.14
C LYS A 338 -9.56 12.12 15.75
N ALA A 339 -9.10 11.32 16.70
CA ALA A 339 -8.19 10.20 16.43
C ALA A 339 -8.85 8.87 16.83
N SER A 340 -8.40 7.79 16.17
CA SER A 340 -8.77 6.41 16.51
C SER A 340 -8.03 5.93 17.78
N GLU A 341 -8.31 4.70 18.23
CA GLU A 341 -7.59 4.04 19.33
C GLU A 341 -6.08 3.83 19.02
N TRP A 342 -5.69 3.88 17.75
CA TRP A 342 -4.29 3.83 17.28
C TRP A 342 -3.72 5.22 16.98
N GLU A 343 -4.31 6.29 17.52
CA GLU A 343 -3.90 7.69 17.32
C GLU A 343 -3.92 8.16 15.85
N TRP A 344 -4.63 7.44 14.96
CA TRP A 344 -4.80 7.86 13.58
C TRP A 344 -5.88 8.93 13.48
N GLN A 345 -5.54 10.07 12.93
CA GLN A 345 -6.45 11.20 12.77
C GLN A 345 -7.51 10.89 11.72
N ILE A 346 -8.78 10.97 12.11
CA ILE A 346 -9.93 10.67 11.24
C ILE A 346 -10.32 11.95 10.51
N ASP A 347 -9.99 12.04 9.23
CA ASP A 347 -10.15 13.24 8.43
C ASP A 347 -10.72 12.93 7.04
N PRO A 348 -12.04 12.83 6.89
CA PRO A 348 -12.68 12.58 5.59
C PRO A 348 -12.44 13.72 4.58
N GLU A 349 -12.42 14.99 5.02
CA GLU A 349 -12.16 16.14 4.17
C GLU A 349 -10.73 16.13 3.61
N GLY A 350 -9.79 15.55 4.36
CA GLY A 350 -8.43 15.31 3.90
C GLY A 350 -8.35 14.36 2.69
N LEU A 351 -9.29 13.42 2.57
CA LEU A 351 -9.39 12.58 1.37
C LEU A 351 -9.78 13.42 0.14
N ARG A 352 -10.75 14.33 0.28
CA ARG A 352 -11.12 15.27 -0.80
C ARG A 352 -9.95 16.17 -1.17
N TYR A 353 -9.22 16.67 -0.16
CA TYR A 353 -7.98 17.43 -0.38
C TYR A 353 -6.94 16.62 -1.16
N ALA A 354 -6.70 15.37 -0.76
CA ALA A 354 -5.73 14.47 -1.43
C ALA A 354 -6.08 14.22 -2.90
N LEU A 355 -7.36 13.96 -3.18
CA LEU A 355 -7.87 13.77 -4.54
C LEU A 355 -7.64 15.00 -5.43
N ASN A 356 -7.96 16.19 -4.92
CA ASN A 356 -7.72 17.45 -5.63
C ASN A 356 -6.21 17.69 -5.80
N TRP A 357 -5.41 17.45 -4.75
CA TRP A 357 -3.97 17.62 -4.82
C TRP A 357 -3.32 16.81 -5.93
N PHE A 358 -3.65 15.50 -6.06
CA PHE A 358 -3.16 14.67 -7.14
C PHE A 358 -3.67 15.11 -8.52
N THR A 359 -4.95 15.49 -8.61
CA THR A 359 -5.55 15.96 -9.87
C THR A 359 -4.85 17.21 -10.38
N ASP A 360 -4.62 18.19 -9.52
CA ASP A 360 -3.97 19.45 -9.88
C ASP A 360 -2.50 19.28 -10.27
N HIS A 361 -1.79 18.30 -9.67
CA HIS A 361 -0.38 18.07 -9.94
C HIS A 361 -0.12 17.23 -11.19
N TYR A 362 -0.98 16.23 -11.47
CA TYR A 362 -0.63 15.19 -12.44
C TYR A 362 -1.63 14.97 -13.56
N HIS A 363 -2.89 15.33 -13.39
CA HIS A 363 -3.96 15.16 -14.38
C HIS A 363 -4.13 13.73 -14.90
N LEU A 364 -3.82 12.73 -14.08
CA LEU A 364 -4.03 11.32 -14.37
C LEU A 364 -5.26 10.78 -13.64
N PRO A 365 -5.87 9.68 -14.13
CA PRO A 365 -6.89 8.97 -13.37
C PRO A 365 -6.36 8.55 -11.99
N LEU A 366 -7.22 8.60 -10.98
CA LEU A 366 -6.89 8.24 -9.61
C LEU A 366 -7.63 6.97 -9.18
N PHE A 367 -7.01 6.18 -8.31
CA PHE A 367 -7.62 5.01 -7.71
C PHE A 367 -7.33 5.00 -6.21
N ILE A 368 -8.36 5.09 -5.36
CA ILE A 368 -8.20 4.88 -3.94
C ILE A 368 -8.11 3.36 -3.70
N VAL A 369 -6.90 2.85 -3.60
CA VAL A 369 -6.63 1.41 -3.50
C VAL A 369 -6.55 0.92 -2.07
N GLU A 370 -6.50 1.84 -1.09
CA GLU A 370 -6.63 1.55 0.34
C GLU A 370 -7.27 2.73 1.07
N ASN A 371 -8.23 2.42 1.91
CA ASN A 371 -8.80 3.30 2.93
C ASN A 371 -9.44 2.42 3.99
N GLY A 372 -9.32 2.74 5.26
CA GLY A 372 -9.86 1.84 6.27
C GLY A 372 -9.67 2.31 7.70
N PHE A 373 -10.26 1.56 8.59
CA PHE A 373 -10.29 1.83 10.00
C PHE A 373 -10.02 0.54 10.79
N GLY A 374 -8.85 0.48 11.44
CA GLY A 374 -8.50 -0.62 12.35
C GLY A 374 -9.18 -0.43 13.70
N ALA A 375 -9.86 -1.45 14.20
CA ALA A 375 -10.56 -1.43 15.50
C ALA A 375 -10.52 -2.79 16.19
N ILE A 376 -10.79 -2.81 17.48
CA ILE A 376 -11.01 -4.03 18.27
C ILE A 376 -12.48 -4.42 18.13
N ASP A 377 -12.75 -5.41 17.29
CA ASP A 377 -14.09 -5.93 17.10
C ASP A 377 -14.47 -6.92 18.21
N GLN A 378 -15.73 -6.88 18.64
CA GLN A 378 -16.28 -7.81 19.61
C GLN A 378 -17.47 -8.56 19.00
N VAL A 379 -17.45 -9.88 19.11
CA VAL A 379 -18.58 -10.72 18.73
C VAL A 379 -19.64 -10.59 19.82
N ALA A 380 -20.82 -10.09 19.48
CA ALA A 380 -21.93 -9.90 20.41
C ALA A 380 -22.66 -11.22 20.72
N ALA A 381 -23.62 -11.19 21.65
CA ALA A 381 -24.36 -12.37 22.07
C ALA A 381 -25.20 -13.01 20.94
N ASP A 382 -25.56 -12.24 19.92
CA ASP A 382 -26.23 -12.70 18.71
C ASP A 382 -25.28 -13.34 17.67
N GLY A 383 -23.98 -13.40 17.98
CA GLY A 383 -22.94 -13.94 17.10
C GLY A 383 -22.44 -12.97 16.03
N MET A 384 -22.91 -11.73 16.00
CA MET A 384 -22.53 -10.73 15.02
C MET A 384 -21.52 -9.71 15.59
N VAL A 385 -20.71 -9.12 14.74
CA VAL A 385 -19.91 -7.93 15.04
C VAL A 385 -20.67 -6.69 14.58
N HIS A 386 -21.07 -5.85 15.53
CA HIS A 386 -21.77 -4.58 15.29
C HIS A 386 -20.74 -3.45 15.14
N ASP A 387 -20.20 -3.29 13.96
CA ASP A 387 -19.11 -2.36 13.64
C ASP A 387 -19.59 -1.03 13.03
N ASP A 388 -20.57 -0.38 13.72
CA ASP A 388 -21.15 0.91 13.30
C ASP A 388 -20.09 2.01 13.12
N TYR A 389 -19.04 2.01 13.95
CA TYR A 389 -17.89 2.92 13.82
C TYR A 389 -17.17 2.77 12.47
N ARG A 390 -17.11 1.56 11.90
CA ARG A 390 -16.54 1.31 10.57
C ARG A 390 -17.43 1.88 9.47
N ILE A 391 -18.74 1.68 9.60
CA ILE A 391 -19.75 2.24 8.71
C ILE A 391 -19.67 3.77 8.72
N GLU A 392 -19.60 4.39 9.90
CA GLU A 392 -19.48 5.84 10.06
C GLU A 392 -18.21 6.38 9.39
N TYR A 393 -17.06 5.74 9.65
CA TYR A 393 -15.76 6.13 9.07
C TYR A 393 -15.79 6.04 7.54
N LEU A 394 -16.13 4.88 6.98
CA LEU A 394 -16.14 4.67 5.54
C LEU A 394 -17.21 5.54 4.85
N GLY A 395 -18.38 5.66 5.44
CA GLY A 395 -19.46 6.51 4.93
C GLY A 395 -19.06 7.97 4.84
N ALA A 396 -18.38 8.50 5.86
CA ALA A 396 -17.87 9.87 5.84
C ALA A 396 -16.83 10.09 4.72
N HIS A 397 -15.91 9.15 4.52
CA HIS A 397 -14.90 9.23 3.45
C HIS A 397 -15.54 9.11 2.05
N ILE A 398 -16.52 8.20 1.87
CA ILE A 398 -17.21 8.05 0.58
C ILE A 398 -18.02 9.31 0.24
N ARG A 399 -18.62 10.00 1.22
CA ARG A 399 -19.28 11.29 0.97
C ARG A 399 -18.32 12.36 0.45
N GLU A 400 -17.13 12.47 1.01
CA GLU A 400 -16.11 13.42 0.54
C GLU A 400 -15.53 13.00 -0.83
N MET A 401 -15.35 11.72 -1.07
CA MET A 401 -15.00 11.18 -2.37
C MET A 401 -16.05 11.53 -3.43
N LYS A 402 -17.35 11.43 -3.09
CA LYS A 402 -18.47 11.81 -3.95
C LYS A 402 -18.39 13.30 -4.33
N LYS A 403 -18.13 14.17 -3.36
CA LYS A 403 -17.96 15.61 -3.60
C LYS A 403 -16.77 15.90 -4.53
N ALA A 404 -15.63 15.25 -4.31
CA ALA A 404 -14.47 15.38 -5.17
C ALA A 404 -14.76 15.06 -6.64
N VAL A 405 -15.56 14.02 -6.90
CA VAL A 405 -15.95 13.65 -8.27
C VAL A 405 -16.99 14.63 -8.85
N VAL A 406 -18.03 14.96 -8.08
CA VAL A 406 -19.20 15.71 -8.60
C VAL A 406 -18.96 17.22 -8.64
N GLU A 407 -18.33 17.75 -7.60
CA GLU A 407 -18.14 19.21 -7.45
C GLU A 407 -16.78 19.67 -7.97
N ASP A 408 -15.71 18.83 -7.77
CA ASP A 408 -14.35 19.23 -8.09
C ASP A 408 -13.86 18.64 -9.44
N GLY A 409 -14.57 17.66 -10.02
CA GLY A 409 -14.28 17.12 -11.35
C GLY A 409 -13.13 16.10 -11.35
N VAL A 410 -12.83 15.46 -10.22
CA VAL A 410 -11.78 14.45 -10.11
C VAL A 410 -12.13 13.23 -10.95
N ASP A 411 -11.16 12.73 -11.75
CA ASP A 411 -11.27 11.47 -12.49
C ASP A 411 -10.90 10.29 -11.59
N LEU A 412 -11.89 9.73 -10.89
CA LEU A 412 -11.72 8.60 -10.00
C LEU A 412 -12.17 7.30 -10.66
N MET A 413 -11.31 6.28 -10.66
CA MET A 413 -11.56 4.97 -11.28
C MET A 413 -12.26 3.99 -10.36
N GLY A 414 -11.95 4.03 -9.06
CA GLY A 414 -12.42 3.02 -8.11
C GLY A 414 -12.05 3.31 -6.67
N TYR A 415 -12.56 2.44 -5.80
CA TYR A 415 -12.39 2.50 -4.35
C TYR A 415 -12.35 1.09 -3.75
N THR A 416 -11.25 0.77 -3.07
CA THR A 416 -11.06 -0.53 -2.41
C THR A 416 -10.65 -0.33 -0.96
N PRO A 417 -11.61 -0.41 -0.01
CA PRO A 417 -11.29 -0.39 1.42
C PRO A 417 -10.24 -1.43 1.79
N TRP A 418 -9.32 -1.03 2.67
CA TRP A 418 -8.25 -1.89 3.14
C TRP A 418 -8.73 -2.95 4.10
N GLY A 419 -8.22 -4.17 3.92
CA GLY A 419 -8.53 -5.30 4.77
C GLY A 419 -9.99 -5.71 4.68
N CYS A 420 -10.54 -5.84 3.46
CA CYS A 420 -11.94 -6.20 3.25
C CYS A 420 -12.39 -7.50 3.96
N ILE A 421 -11.45 -8.34 4.33
CA ILE A 421 -11.55 -9.46 5.28
C ILE A 421 -10.50 -9.24 6.38
N ASP A 422 -10.78 -9.63 7.62
CA ASP A 422 -9.80 -9.54 8.70
C ASP A 422 -8.51 -10.28 8.36
N LEU A 423 -7.38 -9.62 8.57
CA LEU A 423 -6.06 -10.09 8.20
C LEU A 423 -5.03 -9.70 9.26
N VAL A 424 -3.82 -10.25 9.17
CA VAL A 424 -2.70 -9.88 10.04
C VAL A 424 -2.32 -8.43 9.79
N SER A 425 -2.36 -7.59 10.81
CA SER A 425 -1.98 -6.17 10.68
C SER A 425 -0.51 -6.03 10.28
N ALA A 426 -0.21 -5.25 9.24
CA ALA A 426 1.16 -5.05 8.76
C ALA A 426 2.06 -4.43 9.86
N GLY A 427 1.63 -3.33 10.46
CA GLY A 427 2.43 -2.60 11.44
C GLY A 427 2.56 -3.28 12.80
N THR A 428 1.54 -4.02 13.25
CA THR A 428 1.53 -4.61 14.59
C THR A 428 1.67 -6.15 14.59
N GLY A 429 1.40 -6.83 13.48
CA GLY A 429 1.38 -8.29 13.42
C GLY A 429 0.26 -8.95 14.22
N GLU A 430 -0.77 -8.18 14.61
CA GLU A 430 -1.88 -8.64 15.44
C GLU A 430 -3.14 -8.86 14.60
N MET A 431 -3.93 -9.86 14.97
CA MET A 431 -5.27 -10.09 14.41
C MET A 431 -6.35 -9.20 15.04
N ARG A 432 -6.18 -8.78 16.29
CA ARG A 432 -7.17 -7.95 17.00
C ARG A 432 -7.36 -6.56 16.41
N LYS A 433 -6.38 -6.02 15.67
CA LYS A 433 -6.52 -4.79 14.90
C LYS A 433 -7.23 -5.09 13.59
N ARG A 434 -8.56 -5.12 13.64
CA ARG A 434 -9.42 -5.60 12.56
C ARG A 434 -9.88 -4.48 11.64
N TYR A 435 -9.87 -4.76 10.35
CA TYR A 435 -10.28 -3.81 9.30
C TYR A 435 -11.50 -4.30 8.50
N GLY A 436 -11.76 -5.63 8.51
CA GLY A 436 -12.61 -6.29 7.52
C GLY A 436 -14.11 -6.07 7.69
N PHE A 437 -14.82 -6.25 6.61
CA PHE A 437 -16.26 -6.50 6.57
C PHE A 437 -16.60 -7.94 6.97
N ILE A 438 -15.61 -8.82 6.91
CA ILE A 438 -15.70 -10.24 7.21
C ILE A 438 -14.79 -10.51 8.41
N TYR A 439 -15.38 -11.00 9.48
CA TYR A 439 -14.66 -11.45 10.67
C TYR A 439 -14.00 -12.81 10.39
N VAL A 440 -12.75 -12.95 10.81
CA VAL A 440 -12.01 -14.21 10.82
C VAL A 440 -11.76 -14.64 12.24
N ASP A 441 -12.24 -15.80 12.63
CA ASP A 441 -12.04 -16.37 13.97
C ASP A 441 -10.59 -16.85 14.16
N LYS A 442 -9.71 -15.90 14.39
CA LYS A 442 -8.30 -16.08 14.72
C LYS A 442 -7.86 -15.03 15.73
N ASP A 443 -7.13 -15.45 16.77
CA ASP A 443 -6.55 -14.54 17.77
C ASP A 443 -5.08 -14.17 17.44
N ASP A 444 -4.49 -13.31 18.28
CA ASP A 444 -3.10 -12.86 18.13
C ASP A 444 -2.04 -13.96 18.37
N ASN A 445 -2.44 -15.12 18.88
CA ASN A 445 -1.57 -16.30 19.08
C ASN A 445 -1.76 -17.38 18.01
N GLY A 446 -2.53 -17.07 16.94
CA GLY A 446 -2.82 -18.00 15.87
C GLY A 446 -3.90 -19.03 16.19
N LYS A 447 -4.66 -18.86 17.29
CA LYS A 447 -5.71 -19.80 17.69
C LYS A 447 -7.07 -19.33 17.17
N GLY A 448 -7.93 -20.30 16.86
CA GLY A 448 -9.29 -20.09 16.37
C GLY A 448 -9.67 -21.13 15.34
N SER A 449 -10.90 -21.08 14.87
CA SER A 449 -11.40 -21.99 13.82
C SER A 449 -11.06 -21.54 12.41
N TYR A 450 -10.61 -20.32 12.25
CA TYR A 450 -10.44 -19.63 10.96
C TYR A 450 -11.75 -19.48 10.16
N ASN A 451 -12.89 -19.66 10.78
CA ASN A 451 -14.18 -19.46 10.13
C ASN A 451 -14.39 -17.99 9.78
N ARG A 452 -15.10 -17.77 8.67
CA ARG A 452 -15.48 -16.45 8.18
C ARG A 452 -16.92 -16.16 8.55
N SER A 453 -17.19 -14.94 9.03
CA SER A 453 -18.56 -14.48 9.26
C SER A 453 -18.72 -13.00 8.88
N PRO A 454 -19.78 -12.65 8.14
CA PRO A 454 -20.08 -11.25 7.81
C PRO A 454 -20.29 -10.42 9.07
N LYS A 455 -19.73 -9.19 9.09
CA LYS A 455 -20.02 -8.18 10.10
C LYS A 455 -21.22 -7.32 9.67
N LYS A 456 -21.70 -6.42 10.50
CA LYS A 456 -22.78 -5.48 10.14
C LYS A 456 -22.41 -4.64 8.91
N SER A 457 -21.18 -4.19 8.83
CA SER A 457 -20.66 -3.40 7.72
C SER A 457 -20.67 -4.14 6.37
N PHE A 458 -20.71 -5.46 6.35
CA PHE A 458 -20.82 -6.26 5.12
C PHE A 458 -22.10 -5.94 4.35
N GLY A 459 -23.25 -5.96 5.02
CA GLY A 459 -24.55 -5.63 4.41
C GLY A 459 -24.63 -4.17 3.97
N TRP A 460 -24.10 -3.26 4.78
CA TRP A 460 -24.04 -1.85 4.46
C TRP A 460 -23.18 -1.60 3.18
N TYR A 461 -21.99 -2.19 3.10
CA TYR A 461 -21.12 -1.97 1.93
C TYR A 461 -21.69 -2.62 0.66
N LYS A 462 -22.40 -3.74 0.79
CA LYS A 462 -23.18 -4.33 -0.32
C LYS A 462 -24.21 -3.33 -0.88
N GLU A 463 -24.91 -2.60 -0.03
CA GLU A 463 -25.86 -1.55 -0.45
C GLU A 463 -25.14 -0.37 -1.11
N VAL A 464 -23.99 0.06 -0.60
CA VAL A 464 -23.15 1.09 -1.22
C VAL A 464 -22.78 0.70 -2.64
N ILE A 465 -22.27 -0.50 -2.83
CA ILE A 465 -21.88 -1.00 -4.16
C ILE A 465 -23.07 -1.10 -5.10
N SER A 466 -24.18 -1.68 -4.65
CA SER A 466 -25.39 -1.89 -5.47
C SER A 466 -26.04 -0.59 -5.92
N SER A 467 -25.94 0.46 -5.10
CA SER A 467 -26.44 1.81 -5.40
C SER A 467 -25.43 2.70 -6.12
N ASN A 468 -24.24 2.17 -6.46
CA ASN A 468 -23.13 2.96 -6.99
C ASN A 468 -22.80 4.20 -6.13
N GLY A 469 -22.82 4.02 -4.79
CA GLY A 469 -22.52 5.07 -3.82
C GLY A 469 -23.66 6.05 -3.51
N GLU A 470 -24.85 5.84 -4.06
CA GLU A 470 -26.01 6.73 -3.80
C GLU A 470 -26.62 6.54 -2.41
N SER A 471 -26.51 5.33 -1.81
CA SER A 471 -27.05 5.04 -0.46
C SER A 471 -26.23 5.65 0.69
N VAL A 472 -25.11 6.29 0.43
CA VAL A 472 -24.27 6.93 1.45
C VAL A 472 -24.67 8.40 1.60
N GLU A 473 -25.71 8.65 2.39
CA GLU A 473 -26.18 10.01 2.75
C GLU A 473 -25.73 10.42 4.16
#